data_d2e28bf22635defe0e23883253438206
#
_entry.id   d2e28bf22635defe0e23883253438206
#
_cell.length_a   1.000
_cell.length_b   1.000
_cell.length_c   1.000
_cell.angle_alpha   90.00
_cell.angle_beta   90.00
_cell.angle_gamma   90.00
#
_symmetry.space_group_name_H-M   'P 1'
#
loop_
_entity.id
_entity.type
_entity.pdbx_description
1 polymer ?
#
loop_
_entity_poly.entity_id
_entity_poly.type
_entity_poly.pdbx_seq_one_letter_code
_entity_poly.pdbx_strand_id
1 'polypeptide(L)'
;VVKHRYLTRIKKTGDTVVRRNNFFRRFYHYFESANEDKTLTKKFDFSIIGGPHYSSDTKLGLGLVAAGLYRTGKGDTLTPPSNVSLFGDITTTGFYLLGVRGNTLFEQSKYRLDFTAYFFSFPGAFWGIGYRDATYNQAESYKRLQNQIKVDFMFRVSKNFYLGVSPSFNYIEGRDFSNIDYLRGQKTRYINTGLAAFLLYDSRDFIPNAWRGIYVKLE
;
A
#
# COMPACT_ATOMS: atom_id res chain seq x y z
N VAL A 1 -9.38 26.42 21.22
CA VAL A 1 -8.78 26.08 19.92
C VAL A 1 -7.80 27.19 19.58
N VAL A 2 -6.50 27.00 19.84
CA VAL A 2 -5.45 27.96 19.51
C VAL A 2 -5.04 27.73 18.07
N LYS A 3 -5.42 28.63 17.16
CA LYS A 3 -4.89 28.67 15.79
C LYS A 3 -3.42 29.12 15.87
N HIS A 4 -2.47 28.20 15.64
CA HIS A 4 -1.08 28.58 15.49
C HIS A 4 -0.88 29.48 14.26
N ARG A 5 -0.69 30.78 14.51
CA ARG A 5 -0.17 31.73 13.53
C ARG A 5 1.35 31.73 13.63
N TYR A 6 2.01 31.19 12.63
CA TYR A 6 3.47 31.21 12.59
C TYR A 6 4.00 32.61 12.25
N LEU A 7 4.78 33.18 13.15
CA LEU A 7 5.49 34.42 12.98
C LEU A 7 6.81 34.16 12.24
N THR A 8 7.00 34.75 11.06
CA THR A 8 8.15 34.40 10.20
C THR A 8 9.24 35.49 10.11
N ARG A 9 9.17 36.64 10.80
CA ARG A 9 10.29 37.59 10.90
C ARG A 9 9.99 38.72 11.88
N ILE A 10 10.87 38.94 12.84
CA ILE A 10 10.90 40.15 13.65
C ILE A 10 11.75 41.14 12.87
N LYS A 11 11.18 42.25 12.42
CA LYS A 11 11.96 43.43 11.96
C LYS A 11 12.46 44.21 13.17
N LYS A 12 13.63 44.80 13.06
CA LYS A 12 14.29 45.62 14.10
C LYS A 12 13.45 46.82 14.63
N THR A 13 12.25 47.04 14.14
CA THR A 13 11.33 48.11 14.47
C THR A 13 10.05 47.68 15.21
N GLY A 14 10.04 46.51 15.81
CA GLY A 14 8.92 46.09 16.68
C GLY A 14 7.61 45.68 15.97
N ASP A 15 7.47 45.89 14.68
CA ASP A 15 6.26 45.53 13.93
C ASP A 15 6.24 44.08 13.51
N THR A 16 5.23 43.40 13.97
CA THR A 16 4.98 41.95 13.62
C THR A 16 4.25 41.86 12.29
N VAL A 17 4.96 41.50 11.24
CA VAL A 17 4.32 41.27 9.92
C VAL A 17 3.72 39.88 9.90
N VAL A 18 2.40 39.79 10.02
CA VAL A 18 1.65 38.54 9.81
C VAL A 18 1.57 38.26 8.31
N ARG A 19 2.43 37.41 7.81
CA ARG A 19 2.41 36.98 6.41
C ARG A 19 1.28 35.97 6.22
N ARG A 20 0.29 36.30 5.39
CA ARG A 20 -0.81 35.39 5.02
C ARG A 20 -0.22 34.11 4.40
N ASN A 21 -0.52 32.96 4.99
CA ASN A 21 -0.08 31.67 4.44
C ASN A 21 -0.80 31.41 3.12
N ASN A 22 -0.07 31.44 2.02
CA ASN A 22 -0.57 31.03 0.70
C ASN A 22 -0.78 29.51 0.66
N PHE A 23 -1.74 29.05 -0.17
CA PHE A 23 -2.04 27.62 -0.38
C PHE A 23 -0.78 26.79 -0.63
N PHE A 24 0.12 27.24 -1.53
CA PHE A 24 1.36 26.55 -1.86
C PHE A 24 2.32 26.39 -0.67
N ARG A 25 2.36 27.36 0.24
CA ARG A 25 3.20 27.27 1.44
C ARG A 25 2.62 26.28 2.45
N ARG A 26 1.30 26.22 2.60
CA ARG A 26 0.63 25.22 3.43
C ARG A 26 0.83 23.81 2.87
N PHE A 27 0.77 23.67 1.55
CA PHE A 27 1.04 22.43 0.83
C PHE A 27 2.50 21.99 1.05
N TYR A 28 3.48 22.86 0.85
CA TYR A 28 4.89 22.56 1.11
C TYR A 28 5.15 22.14 2.56
N HIS A 29 4.65 22.87 3.54
CA HIS A 29 4.79 22.53 4.97
C HIS A 29 4.07 21.22 5.35
N TYR A 30 2.99 20.86 4.65
CA TYR A 30 2.35 19.55 4.84
C TYR A 30 3.31 18.42 4.49
N PHE A 31 3.99 18.50 3.34
CA PHE A 31 4.96 17.47 2.93
C PHE A 31 6.24 17.48 3.78
N GLU A 32 6.73 18.64 4.16
CA GLU A 32 7.89 18.75 5.05
C GLU A 32 7.60 18.10 6.41
N SER A 33 6.43 18.35 6.98
CA SER A 33 6.01 17.77 8.25
C SER A 33 5.59 16.30 8.19
N ALA A 34 5.33 15.77 7.00
CA ALA A 34 4.96 14.36 6.80
C ALA A 34 6.16 13.41 6.99
N ASN A 35 7.40 13.91 6.96
CA ASN A 35 8.61 13.13 7.18
C ASN A 35 9.01 12.99 8.66
N GLU A 36 8.32 13.66 9.58
CA GLU A 36 8.60 13.58 11.01
C GLU A 36 7.73 12.49 11.67
N ASP A 37 8.34 11.59 12.45
CA ASP A 37 7.59 10.61 13.27
C ASP A 37 6.92 11.33 14.45
N LYS A 38 5.61 11.52 14.37
CA LYS A 38 4.78 12.15 15.41
C LYS A 38 4.04 11.14 16.28
N THR A 39 4.31 9.82 16.13
CA THR A 39 3.59 8.76 16.88
C THR A 39 3.84 8.77 18.38
N LEU A 40 4.88 9.47 18.85
CA LEU A 40 5.11 9.68 20.28
C LEU A 40 4.15 10.72 20.89
N THR A 41 3.68 11.67 20.09
CA THR A 41 2.76 12.73 20.54
C THR A 41 1.32 12.52 20.08
N LYS A 42 1.12 11.79 18.98
CA LYS A 42 -0.17 11.46 18.41
C LYS A 42 -0.35 9.94 18.36
N LYS A 43 -1.54 9.45 18.66
CA LYS A 43 -1.87 8.01 18.56
C LYS A 43 -1.76 7.48 17.13
N PHE A 44 -2.02 8.34 16.15
CA PHE A 44 -2.00 8.01 14.74
C PHE A 44 -1.50 9.24 13.96
N ASP A 45 -0.45 9.05 13.18
CA ASP A 45 0.08 10.09 12.29
C ASP A 45 -0.07 9.62 10.85
N PHE A 46 -0.81 10.36 10.04
CA PHE A 46 -1.12 9.97 8.67
C PHE A 46 -0.84 11.10 7.67
N SER A 47 -0.50 10.70 6.46
CA SER A 47 -0.35 11.57 5.31
C SER A 47 -1.13 11.03 4.12
N ILE A 48 -1.62 11.93 3.28
CA ILE A 48 -2.34 11.59 2.05
C ILE A 48 -1.56 12.17 0.88
N ILE A 49 -1.25 11.33 -0.09
CA ILE A 49 -0.57 11.70 -1.33
C ILE A 49 -1.40 11.15 -2.48
N GLY A 50 -1.52 11.92 -3.56
CA GLY A 50 -2.15 11.45 -4.76
C GLY A 50 -2.23 12.52 -5.82
N GLY A 51 -2.70 12.11 -6.99
CA GLY A 51 -2.82 13.02 -8.11
C GLY A 51 -3.18 12.29 -9.40
N PRO A 52 -3.38 13.05 -10.46
CA PRO A 52 -3.61 12.48 -11.78
C PRO A 52 -2.33 11.82 -12.31
N HIS A 53 -2.51 10.75 -13.04
CA HIS A 53 -1.43 10.03 -13.74
C HIS A 53 -1.88 9.58 -15.12
N TYR A 54 -0.94 9.21 -15.95
CA TYR A 54 -1.19 8.63 -17.28
C TYR A 54 -0.34 7.37 -17.48
N SER A 55 -0.95 6.34 -18.04
CA SER A 55 -0.30 5.09 -18.44
C SER A 55 -0.78 4.69 -19.84
N SER A 56 0.06 4.01 -20.62
CA SER A 56 -0.33 3.48 -21.94
C SER A 56 -1.51 2.51 -21.86
N ASP A 57 -1.62 1.72 -20.80
CA ASP A 57 -2.61 0.66 -20.65
C ASP A 57 -3.92 1.17 -20.03
N THR A 58 -3.81 2.00 -19.01
CA THR A 58 -4.97 2.49 -18.24
C THR A 58 -5.37 3.93 -18.57
N LYS A 59 -4.61 4.61 -19.45
CA LYS A 59 -4.82 6.00 -19.89
C LYS A 59 -4.77 6.99 -18.72
N LEU A 60 -5.68 7.94 -18.67
CA LEU A 60 -5.74 8.95 -17.61
C LEU A 60 -6.38 8.35 -16.36
N GLY A 61 -5.76 8.54 -15.21
CA GLY A 61 -6.23 8.07 -13.92
C GLY A 61 -6.02 9.07 -12.80
N LEU A 62 -6.65 8.76 -11.66
CA LEU A 62 -6.49 9.47 -10.39
C LEU A 62 -6.18 8.44 -9.31
N GLY A 63 -4.96 8.51 -8.76
CA GLY A 63 -4.50 7.65 -7.67
C GLY A 63 -4.38 8.40 -6.36
N LEU A 64 -4.74 7.74 -5.25
CA LEU A 64 -4.63 8.25 -3.89
C LEU A 64 -4.01 7.20 -2.98
N VAL A 65 -3.12 7.64 -2.07
CA VAL A 65 -2.55 6.82 -1.00
C VAL A 65 -2.67 7.59 0.30
N ALA A 66 -3.32 7.00 1.29
CA ALA A 66 -3.31 7.46 2.67
C ALA A 66 -2.44 6.50 3.48
N ALA A 67 -1.30 6.99 3.97
CA ALA A 67 -0.37 6.19 4.76
C ALA A 67 -0.27 6.73 6.18
N GLY A 68 -0.22 5.86 7.18
CA GLY A 68 -0.17 6.26 8.57
C GLY A 68 0.75 5.39 9.40
N LEU A 69 1.32 6.01 10.44
CA LEU A 69 2.10 5.36 11.47
C LEU A 69 1.31 5.33 12.78
N TYR A 70 1.42 4.25 13.53
CA TYR A 70 0.77 4.11 14.84
C TYR A 70 1.57 3.18 15.76
N ARG A 71 1.28 3.25 17.06
CA ARG A 71 1.87 2.37 18.07
C ARG A 71 0.79 1.55 18.75
N THR A 72 1.04 0.25 18.93
CA THR A 72 0.10 -0.68 19.57
C THR A 72 0.18 -0.62 21.10
N GLY A 73 1.35 -0.36 21.66
CA GLY A 73 1.60 -0.26 23.11
C GLY A 73 1.49 1.17 23.64
N LYS A 74 0.73 1.39 24.72
CA LYS A 74 0.71 2.67 25.44
C LYS A 74 2.05 2.84 26.20
N GLY A 75 2.84 3.87 25.84
CA GLY A 75 4.11 4.15 26.50
C GLY A 75 5.31 3.30 26.03
N ASP A 76 5.12 2.41 25.07
CA ASP A 76 6.22 1.66 24.48
C ASP A 76 6.97 2.55 23.47
N THR A 77 8.14 3.02 23.88
CA THR A 77 9.06 3.83 23.06
C THR A 77 10.14 2.98 22.37
N LEU A 78 10.26 1.70 22.72
CA LEU A 78 11.29 0.79 22.21
C LEU A 78 10.85 0.09 20.92
N THR A 79 9.54 -0.22 20.80
CA THR A 79 9.01 -0.84 19.59
C THR A 79 8.91 0.22 18.49
N PRO A 80 9.43 -0.04 17.28
CA PRO A 80 9.23 0.83 16.13
C PRO A 80 7.73 1.03 15.83
N PRO A 81 7.35 2.15 15.19
CA PRO A 81 5.96 2.36 14.84
C PRO A 81 5.49 1.33 13.79
N SER A 82 4.27 0.89 13.98
CA SER A 82 3.49 0.13 12.99
C SER A 82 3.05 1.06 11.85
N ASN A 83 2.79 0.50 10.68
CA ASN A 83 2.32 1.29 9.55
C ASN A 83 1.08 0.66 8.91
N VAL A 84 0.26 1.50 8.31
CA VAL A 84 -0.87 1.11 7.46
C VAL A 84 -0.97 2.07 6.29
N SER A 85 -1.26 1.54 5.11
CA SER A 85 -1.50 2.32 3.91
C SER A 85 -2.80 1.86 3.25
N LEU A 86 -3.69 2.79 3.01
CA LEU A 86 -4.87 2.63 2.16
C LEU A 86 -4.54 3.25 0.82
N PHE A 87 -4.78 2.53 -0.27
CA PHE A 87 -4.51 3.02 -1.62
C PHE A 87 -5.68 2.73 -2.54
N GLY A 88 -5.94 3.67 -3.43
CA GLY A 88 -6.99 3.56 -4.43
C GLY A 88 -6.60 4.22 -5.73
N ASP A 89 -7.13 3.71 -6.83
CA ASP A 89 -6.91 4.22 -8.18
C ASP A 89 -8.14 4.00 -9.04
N ILE A 90 -8.45 4.97 -9.89
CA ILE A 90 -9.51 4.87 -10.90
C ILE A 90 -9.03 5.49 -12.21
N THR A 91 -9.39 4.89 -13.34
CA THR A 91 -8.95 5.36 -14.66
C THR A 91 -10.07 5.42 -15.68
N THR A 92 -9.81 6.16 -16.77
CA THR A 92 -10.78 6.34 -17.87
C THR A 92 -11.06 5.07 -18.68
N THR A 93 -10.20 4.04 -18.58
CA THR A 93 -10.43 2.74 -19.23
C THR A 93 -11.29 1.78 -18.40
N GLY A 94 -11.75 2.21 -17.22
CA GLY A 94 -12.50 1.36 -16.30
C GLY A 94 -11.62 0.48 -15.40
N PHE A 95 -10.30 0.73 -15.31
CA PHE A 95 -9.50 0.19 -14.25
C PHE A 95 -9.88 0.86 -12.93
N TYR A 96 -10.02 0.06 -11.90
CA TYR A 96 -10.09 0.53 -10.52
C TYR A 96 -9.37 -0.42 -9.58
N LEU A 97 -8.78 0.17 -8.55
CA LEU A 97 -8.04 -0.52 -7.51
C LEU A 97 -8.41 0.09 -6.16
N LEU A 98 -8.69 -0.73 -5.19
CA LEU A 98 -8.76 -0.36 -3.78
C LEU A 98 -7.98 -1.38 -2.98
N GLY A 99 -7.11 -0.93 -2.08
CA GLY A 99 -6.33 -1.84 -1.28
C GLY A 99 -5.87 -1.26 0.04
N VAL A 100 -5.53 -2.15 0.95
CA VAL A 100 -4.93 -1.84 2.23
C VAL A 100 -3.74 -2.78 2.45
N ARG A 101 -2.66 -2.23 2.95
CA ARG A 101 -1.50 -3.00 3.39
C ARG A 101 -0.93 -2.39 4.66
N GLY A 102 -0.33 -3.19 5.49
CA GLY A 102 0.28 -2.68 6.70
C GLY A 102 1.15 -3.71 7.38
N ASN A 103 1.83 -3.19 8.39
CA ASN A 103 2.68 -3.94 9.28
C ASN A 103 2.37 -3.51 10.70
N THR A 104 1.91 -4.42 11.53
CA THR A 104 1.61 -4.19 12.92
C THR A 104 2.65 -4.86 13.79
N LEU A 105 3.37 -4.07 14.56
CA LEU A 105 4.34 -4.52 15.54
C LEU A 105 3.70 -4.49 16.93
N PHE A 106 3.69 -5.63 17.60
CA PHE A 106 3.25 -5.73 18.99
C PHE A 106 4.43 -5.52 19.93
N GLU A 107 4.13 -5.40 21.20
CA GLU A 107 5.08 -5.06 22.25
C GLU A 107 6.45 -5.75 22.11
N GLN A 108 7.50 -4.97 22.14
CA GLN A 108 8.91 -5.37 21.93
C GLN A 108 9.16 -6.15 20.62
N SER A 109 8.28 -5.99 19.61
CA SER A 109 8.33 -6.74 18.35
C SER A 109 8.29 -8.27 18.54
N LYS A 110 7.69 -8.77 19.63
CA LYS A 110 7.55 -10.20 19.90
C LYS A 110 6.64 -10.89 18.87
N TYR A 111 5.56 -10.20 18.53
CA TYR A 111 4.65 -10.61 17.46
C TYR A 111 4.61 -9.54 16.40
N ARG A 112 4.40 -9.97 15.17
CA ARG A 112 4.26 -9.09 14.03
C ARG A 112 3.21 -9.62 13.09
N LEU A 113 2.38 -8.74 12.55
CA LEU A 113 1.33 -9.01 11.60
C LEU A 113 1.56 -8.15 10.36
N ASP A 114 1.90 -8.76 9.24
CA ASP A 114 1.92 -8.10 7.94
C ASP A 114 0.66 -8.49 7.19
N PHE A 115 -0.04 -7.54 6.61
CA PHE A 115 -1.27 -7.80 5.90
C PHE A 115 -1.36 -7.00 4.60
N THR A 116 -1.96 -7.63 3.61
CA THR A 116 -2.28 -7.02 2.32
C THR A 116 -3.64 -7.52 1.87
N ALA A 117 -4.52 -6.60 1.55
CA ALA A 117 -5.79 -6.92 0.91
C ALA A 117 -6.03 -5.92 -0.20
N TYR A 118 -6.43 -6.40 -1.38
CA TYR A 118 -6.81 -5.53 -2.48
C TYR A 118 -7.90 -6.13 -3.35
N PHE A 119 -8.62 -5.23 -3.96
CA PHE A 119 -9.67 -5.48 -4.92
C PHE A 119 -9.39 -4.62 -6.15
N PHE A 120 -9.35 -5.24 -7.33
CA PHE A 120 -9.18 -4.49 -8.55
C PHE A 120 -9.94 -5.10 -9.73
N SER A 121 -10.28 -4.26 -10.69
CA SER A 121 -10.72 -4.64 -12.02
C SER A 121 -9.77 -4.06 -13.05
N PHE A 122 -9.20 -4.91 -13.87
CA PHE A 122 -8.22 -4.52 -14.89
C PHE A 122 -8.73 -4.90 -16.28
N PRO A 123 -8.93 -3.93 -17.18
CA PRO A 123 -9.17 -4.20 -18.59
C PRO A 123 -7.90 -4.75 -19.23
N GLY A 124 -8.01 -5.86 -19.90
CA GLY A 124 -6.88 -6.56 -20.50
C GLY A 124 -7.18 -7.05 -21.91
N ALA A 125 -6.15 -7.53 -22.57
CA ALA A 125 -6.23 -8.21 -23.85
C ALA A 125 -5.92 -9.69 -23.69
N PHE A 126 -6.59 -10.55 -24.47
CA PHE A 126 -6.43 -12.00 -24.44
C PHE A 126 -6.41 -12.55 -25.86
N TRP A 127 -5.47 -13.41 -26.17
CA TRP A 127 -5.24 -13.98 -27.49
C TRP A 127 -5.59 -15.45 -27.59
N GLY A 128 -6.10 -16.05 -26.52
CA GLY A 128 -6.39 -17.47 -26.44
C GLY A 128 -5.37 -18.26 -25.62
N ILE A 129 -5.62 -19.57 -25.48
CA ILE A 129 -4.86 -20.45 -24.62
C ILE A 129 -3.80 -21.20 -25.43
N GLY A 130 -2.52 -20.98 -25.07
CA GLY A 130 -1.36 -21.65 -25.63
C GLY A 130 -0.65 -20.85 -26.72
N TYR A 131 0.57 -21.30 -27.07
CA TYR A 131 1.46 -20.58 -27.97
C TYR A 131 0.85 -20.33 -29.35
N ARG A 132 0.18 -21.33 -29.93
CA ARG A 132 -0.40 -21.24 -31.28
C ARG A 132 -1.49 -20.18 -31.34
N ASP A 133 -2.41 -20.19 -30.38
CA ASP A 133 -3.50 -19.20 -30.37
C ASP A 133 -2.96 -17.80 -30.12
N ALA A 134 -2.03 -17.66 -29.16
CA ALA A 134 -1.40 -16.38 -28.85
C ALA A 134 -0.62 -15.78 -30.03
N THR A 135 -0.17 -16.61 -30.99
CA THR A 135 0.59 -16.14 -32.18
C THR A 135 -0.33 -15.74 -33.34
N TYR A 136 -1.44 -16.46 -33.55
CA TYR A 136 -2.26 -16.30 -34.75
C TYR A 136 -3.59 -15.59 -34.52
N ASN A 137 -4.07 -15.55 -33.29
CA ASN A 137 -5.34 -14.87 -32.99
C ASN A 137 -5.15 -13.35 -32.82
N GLN A 138 -6.22 -12.62 -33.07
CA GLN A 138 -6.29 -11.21 -32.74
C GLN A 138 -6.53 -11.03 -31.24
N ALA A 139 -6.11 -9.88 -30.71
CA ALA A 139 -6.34 -9.52 -29.32
C ALA A 139 -7.81 -9.23 -29.07
N GLU A 140 -8.41 -9.95 -28.13
CA GLU A 140 -9.78 -9.74 -27.68
C GLU A 140 -9.80 -9.09 -26.29
N SER A 141 -10.74 -8.20 -26.06
CA SER A 141 -10.85 -7.51 -24.77
C SER A 141 -11.53 -8.37 -23.72
N TYR A 142 -11.07 -8.22 -22.48
CA TYR A 142 -11.74 -8.79 -21.30
C TYR A 142 -11.47 -7.92 -20.08
N LYS A 143 -12.19 -8.16 -18.99
CA LYS A 143 -11.92 -7.55 -17.69
C LYS A 143 -11.53 -8.64 -16.68
N ARG A 144 -10.45 -8.41 -15.96
CA ARG A 144 -10.04 -9.26 -14.85
C ARG A 144 -10.42 -8.61 -13.53
N LEU A 145 -11.35 -9.23 -12.82
CA LEU A 145 -11.67 -8.91 -11.43
C LEU A 145 -10.81 -9.78 -10.52
N GLN A 146 -10.15 -9.18 -9.55
CA GLN A 146 -9.35 -9.93 -8.59
C GLN A 146 -9.49 -9.34 -7.18
N ASN A 147 -9.69 -10.25 -6.21
CA ASN A 147 -9.67 -9.95 -4.79
C ASN A 147 -8.60 -10.82 -4.15
N GLN A 148 -7.66 -10.20 -3.47
CA GLN A 148 -6.61 -10.93 -2.77
C GLN A 148 -6.52 -10.46 -1.33
N ILE A 149 -6.37 -11.42 -0.42
CA ILE A 149 -6.07 -11.20 0.98
C ILE A 149 -4.90 -12.12 1.33
N LYS A 150 -3.85 -11.54 1.89
CA LYS A 150 -2.71 -12.26 2.44
C LYS A 150 -2.39 -11.67 3.81
N VAL A 151 -2.19 -12.54 4.79
CA VAL A 151 -1.84 -12.17 6.15
C VAL A 151 -0.66 -13.02 6.58
N ASP A 152 0.42 -12.37 6.98
CA ASP A 152 1.61 -13.03 7.54
C ASP A 152 1.62 -12.77 9.04
N PHE A 153 1.32 -13.78 9.84
CA PHE A 153 1.46 -13.71 11.29
C PHE A 153 2.76 -14.39 11.71
N MET A 154 3.58 -13.68 12.46
CA MET A 154 4.88 -14.18 12.86
C MET A 154 5.23 -13.87 14.31
N PHE A 155 6.01 -14.74 14.93
CA PHE A 155 6.55 -14.56 16.25
C PHE A 155 8.08 -14.63 16.23
N ARG A 156 8.69 -13.85 17.09
CA ARG A 156 10.15 -13.75 17.18
C ARG A 156 10.70 -14.94 17.98
N VAL A 157 11.55 -15.74 17.34
CA VAL A 157 12.24 -16.89 17.96
C VAL A 157 13.64 -16.52 18.46
N SER A 158 14.29 -15.53 17.83
CA SER A 158 15.59 -15.00 18.23
C SER A 158 15.72 -13.55 17.77
N LYS A 159 16.84 -12.88 18.08
CA LYS A 159 17.10 -11.50 17.67
C LYS A 159 17.00 -11.37 16.17
N ASN A 160 16.17 -10.87 15.48
CA ASN A 160 16.01 -10.74 14.03
C ASN A 160 15.42 -11.98 13.31
N PHE A 161 15.19 -13.11 14.00
CA PHE A 161 14.57 -14.28 13.41
C PHE A 161 13.12 -14.42 13.86
N TYR A 162 12.25 -14.64 12.87
CA TYR A 162 10.82 -14.85 13.07
C TYR A 162 10.40 -16.13 12.37
N LEU A 163 9.50 -16.86 13.01
CA LEU A 163 8.76 -17.98 12.42
C LEU A 163 7.31 -17.55 12.24
N GLY A 164 6.72 -17.87 11.12
CA GLY A 164 5.38 -17.41 10.83
C GLY A 164 4.55 -18.33 9.97
N VAL A 165 3.27 -17.98 9.88
CA VAL A 165 2.27 -18.61 9.03
C VAL A 165 1.61 -17.57 8.14
N SER A 166 1.31 -17.95 6.91
CA SER A 166 0.80 -17.08 5.87
C SER A 166 -0.47 -17.65 5.24
N PRO A 167 -1.66 -17.46 5.83
CA PRO A 167 -2.90 -17.73 5.12
C PRO A 167 -3.09 -16.74 3.98
N SER A 168 -3.57 -17.23 2.85
CA SER A 168 -3.87 -16.42 1.67
C SER A 168 -5.18 -16.85 1.02
N PHE A 169 -5.89 -15.88 0.47
CA PHE A 169 -7.09 -16.06 -0.31
C PHE A 169 -6.99 -15.21 -1.57
N ASN A 170 -7.31 -15.81 -2.72
CA ASN A 170 -7.29 -15.12 -4.00
C ASN A 170 -8.50 -15.56 -4.83
N TYR A 171 -9.37 -14.62 -5.16
CA TYR A 171 -10.48 -14.77 -6.07
C TYR A 171 -10.16 -14.06 -7.38
N ILE A 172 -10.26 -14.79 -8.50
CA ILE A 172 -10.01 -14.26 -9.84
C ILE A 172 -11.20 -14.59 -10.72
N GLU A 173 -11.70 -13.60 -11.44
CA GLU A 173 -12.76 -13.77 -12.40
C GLU A 173 -12.49 -12.95 -13.67
N GLY A 174 -12.50 -13.63 -14.82
CA GLY A 174 -12.55 -12.99 -16.13
C GLY A 174 -13.99 -12.67 -16.50
N ARG A 175 -14.26 -11.44 -16.91
CA ARG A 175 -15.56 -10.93 -17.32
C ARG A 175 -15.49 -10.22 -18.66
N ASP A 176 -16.64 -10.01 -19.27
CA ASP A 176 -16.80 -9.16 -20.47
C ASP A 176 -15.84 -9.58 -21.62
N PHE A 177 -15.69 -10.88 -21.83
CA PHE A 177 -14.91 -11.38 -22.97
C PHE A 177 -15.64 -11.03 -24.28
N SER A 178 -14.96 -10.34 -25.19
CA SER A 178 -15.48 -10.10 -26.53
C SER A 178 -15.57 -11.38 -27.37
N ASN A 179 -14.69 -12.36 -27.11
CA ASN A 179 -14.76 -13.70 -27.69
C ASN A 179 -14.47 -14.77 -26.63
N ILE A 180 -15.54 -15.45 -26.17
CA ILE A 180 -15.45 -16.47 -25.14
C ILE A 180 -14.87 -17.81 -25.67
N ASP A 181 -14.95 -18.05 -26.97
CA ASP A 181 -14.46 -19.31 -27.58
C ASP A 181 -12.95 -19.47 -27.43
N TYR A 182 -12.24 -18.35 -27.26
CA TYR A 182 -10.80 -18.36 -26.98
C TYR A 182 -10.44 -19.03 -25.65
N LEU A 183 -11.38 -19.17 -24.74
CA LEU A 183 -11.21 -19.92 -23.49
C LEU A 183 -11.29 -21.44 -23.66
N ARG A 184 -11.70 -21.93 -24.83
CA ARG A 184 -11.83 -23.38 -25.11
C ARG A 184 -12.60 -24.14 -24.01
N GLY A 185 -13.66 -23.55 -23.48
CA GLY A 185 -14.46 -24.14 -22.41
C GLY A 185 -13.85 -24.07 -21.00
N GLN A 186 -12.73 -23.39 -20.82
CA GLN A 186 -12.16 -23.17 -19.49
C GLN A 186 -13.04 -22.25 -18.64
N LYS A 187 -12.97 -22.45 -17.33
CA LYS A 187 -13.72 -21.62 -16.37
C LYS A 187 -13.18 -20.20 -16.37
N THR A 188 -14.06 -19.24 -16.17
CA THR A 188 -13.71 -17.81 -16.04
C THR A 188 -13.48 -17.39 -14.59
N ARG A 189 -13.77 -18.27 -13.62
CA ARG A 189 -13.73 -17.98 -12.18
C ARG A 189 -12.87 -19.02 -11.46
N TYR A 190 -11.94 -18.53 -10.63
CA TYR A 190 -11.06 -19.35 -9.80
C TYR A 190 -11.00 -18.79 -8.38
N ILE A 191 -11.01 -19.70 -7.40
CA ILE A 191 -10.78 -19.42 -5.99
C ILE A 191 -9.56 -20.22 -5.57
N ASN A 192 -8.54 -19.54 -5.10
CA ASN A 192 -7.33 -20.15 -4.58
C ASN A 192 -7.17 -19.78 -3.11
N THR A 193 -6.99 -20.78 -2.27
CA THR A 193 -6.66 -20.60 -0.85
C THR A 193 -5.32 -21.25 -0.59
N GLY A 194 -4.49 -20.63 0.22
CA GLY A 194 -3.17 -21.14 0.56
C GLY A 194 -2.89 -20.95 2.04
N LEU A 195 -2.07 -21.86 2.57
CA LEU A 195 -1.47 -21.73 3.89
C LEU A 195 0.00 -22.11 3.76
N ALA A 196 0.89 -21.19 4.10
CA ALA A 196 2.32 -21.42 4.10
C ALA A 196 2.90 -21.21 5.50
N ALA A 197 4.00 -21.92 5.80
CA ALA A 197 4.88 -21.61 6.93
C ALA A 197 6.14 -20.96 6.38
N PHE A 198 6.71 -19.99 7.10
CA PHE A 198 7.90 -19.30 6.65
C PHE A 198 8.86 -18.96 7.79
N LEU A 199 10.14 -18.83 7.43
CA LEU A 199 11.19 -18.29 8.27
C LEU A 199 11.60 -16.93 7.74
N LEU A 200 11.66 -15.93 8.61
CA LEU A 200 12.06 -14.57 8.28
C LEU A 200 13.28 -14.15 9.09
N TYR A 201 14.31 -13.67 8.40
CA TYR A 201 15.38 -12.89 9.00
C TYR A 201 15.21 -11.41 8.63
N ASP A 202 15.05 -10.53 9.62
CA ASP A 202 14.86 -9.10 9.40
C ASP A 202 15.71 -8.30 10.37
N SER A 203 16.82 -7.75 9.88
CA SER A 203 17.74 -6.90 10.64
C SER A 203 17.68 -5.44 10.23
N ARG A 204 16.65 -5.04 9.49
CA ARG A 204 16.46 -3.66 9.03
C ARG A 204 16.30 -2.71 10.22
N ASP A 205 16.90 -1.54 10.10
CA ASP A 205 16.82 -0.45 11.09
C ASP A 205 15.42 0.19 11.14
N PHE A 206 14.79 0.37 9.99
CA PHE A 206 13.43 0.90 9.87
C PHE A 206 12.64 0.18 8.77
N ILE A 207 11.56 -0.50 9.15
CA ILE A 207 10.80 -1.40 8.24
C ILE A 207 10.23 -0.69 7.02
N PRO A 208 9.58 0.49 7.12
CA PRO A 208 9.01 1.18 5.96
C PRO A 208 10.03 1.72 4.96
N ASN A 209 11.23 2.11 5.45
CA ASN A 209 12.28 2.71 4.62
C ASN A 209 13.66 2.43 5.23
N ALA A 210 14.19 1.24 4.95
CA ALA A 210 15.43 0.77 5.53
C ALA A 210 16.67 1.41 4.88
N TRP A 211 17.56 1.94 5.71
CA TRP A 211 18.88 2.44 5.30
C TRP A 211 19.97 1.37 5.47
N ARG A 212 19.77 0.45 6.42
CA ARG A 212 20.72 -0.62 6.76
C ARG A 212 19.97 -1.89 7.16
N GLY A 213 20.61 -3.03 6.94
CA GLY A 213 20.11 -4.32 7.35
C GLY A 213 19.76 -5.22 6.17
N ILE A 214 19.38 -6.44 6.50
CA ILE A 214 19.07 -7.50 5.54
C ILE A 214 17.66 -8.03 5.83
N TYR A 215 16.91 -8.31 4.79
CA TYR A 215 15.61 -8.97 4.84
C TYR A 215 15.65 -10.22 3.97
N VAL A 216 15.39 -11.38 4.57
CA VAL A 216 15.29 -12.67 3.86
C VAL A 216 14.07 -13.41 4.38
N LYS A 217 13.15 -13.79 3.50
CA LYS A 217 11.99 -14.61 3.81
C LYS A 217 12.07 -15.91 2.99
N LEU A 218 11.96 -17.02 3.67
CA LEU A 218 11.87 -18.37 3.08
C LEU A 218 10.48 -18.91 3.37
N GLU A 219 9.65 -19.06 2.33
CA GLU A 219 8.25 -19.49 2.39
C GLU A 219 8.06 -20.80 1.63
#